data_23be9590a9d9a6c53cc908f1bfe50a63
#
_entry.id   23be9590a9d9a6c53cc908f1bfe50a63
#
_cell.length_a   1.000
_cell.length_b   1.000
_cell.length_c   1.000
_cell.angle_alpha   90.00
_cell.angle_beta   90.00
_cell.angle_gamma   90.00
#
_symmetry.space_group_name_H-M   'P 1'
#
loop_
_entity.id
_entity.type
_entity.pdbx_description
1 polymer ?
#
loop_
_entity_poly.entity_id
_entity_poly.type
_entity_poly.pdbx_seq_one_letter_code
_entity_poly.pdbx_strand_id
1 'polypeptide(L)'
;MTIKQLIQHTYLKIIRQFLLCLILFYIVPALLSSVSGINEKNANLFALFFSVSSWIYLCIILILIIVTNIRQLLTKIQKEMNMVYHSGLYFTKNENQHLQIKEFIQTNDLIEKMQSDIKNRIENEKEQKKELMFQVSSAAHDLRTPLTVIRGNAEFLQSTKQTPLVMECLKDLEQASIQLNDYFNHFIQYSKTFYDHDIQLEKISIQQVTHQLKEHITPLVPRNTHFVFTNTINPSTQIEIHSNLFFRAITNIINNAIQHQKENDAQIHLTISQVNNRIVLTIWNNQSSFSKNILQNAGNLFYKDDQARTPSQESHYGLGLSFVKRVMKLHNGTMHLENSNNGAQVKLIIPII
;
A
#
# COMPACT_ATOMS: atom_id res chain seq x y z
N MET A 1 -22.08 -33.36 -5.14
CA MET A 1 -23.52 -33.26 -5.45
C MET A 1 -23.80 -31.86 -5.98
N THR A 2 -24.61 -31.68 -7.04
CA THR A 2 -24.97 -30.34 -7.50
C THR A 2 -26.05 -29.72 -6.60
N ILE A 3 -26.18 -28.40 -6.62
CA ILE A 3 -27.28 -27.71 -5.91
C ILE A 3 -28.62 -28.23 -6.33
N LYS A 4 -28.82 -28.51 -7.63
CA LYS A 4 -30.05 -29.13 -8.17
C LYS A 4 -30.31 -30.48 -7.57
N GLN A 5 -29.31 -31.36 -7.47
CA GLN A 5 -29.41 -32.66 -6.85
C GLN A 5 -29.69 -32.59 -5.34
N LEU A 6 -29.10 -31.58 -4.66
CA LEU A 6 -29.36 -31.35 -3.24
C LEU A 6 -30.82 -30.94 -2.99
N ILE A 7 -31.38 -30.09 -3.82
CA ILE A 7 -32.79 -29.69 -3.77
C ILE A 7 -33.71 -30.90 -4.03
N GLN A 8 -33.44 -31.69 -5.08
CA GLN A 8 -34.20 -32.92 -5.39
C GLN A 8 -34.16 -33.91 -4.24
N HIS A 9 -33.00 -34.15 -3.65
CA HIS A 9 -32.87 -35.05 -2.50
C HIS A 9 -33.68 -34.56 -1.28
N THR A 10 -33.65 -33.23 -1.02
CA THR A 10 -34.42 -32.62 0.06
C THR A 10 -35.93 -32.77 -0.19
N TYR A 11 -36.37 -32.57 -1.43
CA TYR A 11 -37.76 -32.76 -1.84
C TYR A 11 -38.22 -34.22 -1.63
N LEU A 12 -37.43 -35.18 -2.08
CA LEU A 12 -37.72 -36.61 -1.85
C LEU A 12 -37.74 -37.00 -0.36
N LYS A 13 -36.84 -36.37 0.42
CA LYS A 13 -36.79 -36.53 1.88
C LYS A 13 -38.09 -36.03 2.54
N ILE A 14 -38.59 -34.89 2.14
CA ILE A 14 -39.86 -34.30 2.61
C ILE A 14 -41.02 -35.24 2.31
N ILE A 15 -41.12 -35.70 1.05
CA ILE A 15 -42.17 -36.62 0.63
C ILE A 15 -42.10 -37.90 1.48
N ARG A 16 -40.93 -38.51 1.63
CA ARG A 16 -40.76 -39.75 2.42
C ARG A 16 -41.14 -39.53 3.88
N GLN A 17 -40.74 -38.43 4.50
CA GLN A 17 -41.11 -38.12 5.89
C GLN A 17 -42.61 -37.91 6.03
N PHE A 18 -43.25 -37.21 5.09
CA PHE A 18 -44.69 -36.97 5.09
C PHE A 18 -45.46 -38.27 4.91
N LEU A 19 -45.06 -39.16 3.98
CA LEU A 19 -45.69 -40.48 3.80
C LEU A 19 -45.58 -41.32 5.07
N LEU A 20 -44.43 -41.30 5.74
CA LEU A 20 -44.22 -42.02 6.97
C LEU A 20 -45.11 -41.51 8.10
N CYS A 21 -45.25 -40.20 8.24
CA CYS A 21 -46.16 -39.54 9.18
C CYS A 21 -47.64 -39.90 8.86
N LEU A 22 -48.00 -39.97 7.58
CA LEU A 22 -49.34 -40.31 7.11
C LEU A 22 -49.68 -41.76 7.43
N ILE A 23 -48.76 -42.69 7.21
CA ILE A 23 -48.90 -44.12 7.56
C ILE A 23 -49.09 -44.25 9.08
N LEU A 24 -48.24 -43.62 9.89
CA LEU A 24 -48.36 -43.66 11.35
C LEU A 24 -49.69 -43.06 11.83
N PHE A 25 -50.14 -41.97 11.19
CA PHE A 25 -51.38 -41.29 11.51
C PHE A 25 -52.62 -42.19 11.31
N TYR A 26 -52.65 -43.05 10.28
CA TYR A 26 -53.75 -43.96 10.04
C TYR A 26 -53.60 -45.25 10.81
N ILE A 27 -52.43 -45.83 10.98
CA ILE A 27 -52.20 -47.11 11.65
C ILE A 27 -52.44 -47.02 13.16
N VAL A 28 -51.94 -45.89 13.83
CA VAL A 28 -52.05 -45.82 15.28
C VAL A 28 -53.47 -45.72 15.79
N PRO A 29 -54.38 -44.88 15.23
CA PRO A 29 -55.80 -44.94 15.63
C PRO A 29 -56.53 -46.28 15.35
N ALA A 30 -56.22 -46.97 14.22
CA ALA A 30 -56.79 -48.26 13.89
C ALA A 30 -56.39 -49.33 14.90
N LEU A 31 -55.15 -49.33 15.39
CA LEU A 31 -54.68 -50.24 16.44
C LEU A 31 -55.32 -49.90 17.81
N LEU A 32 -55.46 -48.62 18.13
CA LEU A 32 -56.08 -48.16 19.37
C LEU A 32 -57.59 -48.48 19.41
N SER A 33 -58.32 -48.38 18.29
CA SER A 33 -59.72 -48.69 18.18
C SER A 33 -60.02 -50.20 18.34
N SER A 34 -59.06 -51.04 17.97
CA SER A 34 -59.19 -52.49 18.16
C SER A 34 -59.01 -52.95 19.62
N VAL A 35 -58.38 -52.12 20.46
CA VAL A 35 -58.09 -52.45 21.87
C VAL A 35 -59.13 -51.83 22.83
N SER A 36 -59.81 -50.75 22.46
CA SER A 36 -60.77 -50.04 23.33
C SER A 36 -62.22 -50.41 22.90
N GLY A 37 -62.95 -51.18 23.71
CA GLY A 37 -64.40 -51.38 23.57
C GLY A 37 -65.18 -50.07 23.80
N ILE A 38 -65.20 -49.16 22.83
CA ILE A 38 -65.87 -47.85 22.93
C ILE A 38 -67.35 -47.99 22.59
N ASN A 39 -68.23 -47.46 23.42
CA ASN A 39 -69.71 -47.51 23.31
C ASN A 39 -70.17 -46.78 22.02
N GLU A 40 -71.02 -47.40 21.19
CA GLU A 40 -71.41 -46.94 19.83
C GLU A 40 -71.93 -45.44 19.75
N LYS A 41 -72.56 -44.92 20.78
CA LYS A 41 -73.15 -43.60 20.77
C LYS A 41 -72.12 -42.47 20.84
N ASN A 42 -70.94 -42.65 21.45
CA ASN A 42 -69.86 -41.70 21.50
C ASN A 42 -68.93 -41.83 20.34
N ALA A 43 -68.94 -42.97 19.61
CA ALA A 43 -68.08 -43.27 18.47
C ALA A 43 -68.32 -42.31 17.30
N ASN A 44 -69.59 -41.90 17.04
CA ASN A 44 -69.88 -40.97 15.91
C ASN A 44 -69.46 -39.52 16.15
N LEU A 45 -69.59 -39.01 17.38
CA LEU A 45 -69.15 -37.65 17.72
C LEU A 45 -67.62 -37.56 17.76
N PHE A 46 -67.00 -38.65 18.28
CA PHE A 46 -65.53 -38.76 18.26
C PHE A 46 -64.97 -38.89 16.82
N ALA A 47 -65.65 -39.70 15.96
CA ALA A 47 -65.24 -39.80 14.55
C ALA A 47 -65.37 -38.52 13.79
N LEU A 48 -66.40 -37.72 14.02
CA LEU A 48 -66.58 -36.39 13.36
C LEU A 48 -65.55 -35.34 13.86
N PHE A 49 -65.28 -35.33 15.16
CA PHE A 49 -64.23 -34.44 15.73
C PHE A 49 -62.84 -34.84 15.24
N PHE A 50 -62.53 -36.15 15.17
CA PHE A 50 -61.28 -36.66 14.64
C PHE A 50 -61.13 -36.40 13.14
N SER A 51 -62.17 -36.46 12.35
CA SER A 51 -62.08 -36.23 10.88
C SER A 51 -61.71 -34.79 10.53
N VAL A 52 -62.24 -33.80 11.24
CA VAL A 52 -61.95 -32.37 10.95
C VAL A 52 -60.62 -31.90 11.58
N SER A 53 -60.36 -32.29 12.83
CA SER A 53 -59.11 -31.92 13.50
C SER A 53 -57.88 -32.61 12.90
N SER A 54 -58.04 -33.83 12.36
CA SER A 54 -56.95 -34.58 11.75
C SER A 54 -56.31 -33.90 10.53
N TRP A 55 -57.11 -33.27 9.69
CA TRP A 55 -56.60 -32.51 8.55
C TRP A 55 -55.77 -31.31 8.98
N ILE A 56 -56.16 -30.64 10.05
CA ILE A 56 -55.41 -29.49 10.60
C ILE A 56 -54.04 -29.97 11.14
N TYR A 57 -54.01 -31.06 11.88
CA TYR A 57 -52.75 -31.63 12.40
C TYR A 57 -51.83 -32.12 11.27
N LEU A 58 -52.37 -32.76 10.23
CA LEU A 58 -51.57 -33.14 9.06
C LEU A 58 -50.96 -31.94 8.33
N CYS A 59 -51.72 -30.85 8.16
CA CYS A 59 -51.20 -29.61 7.58
C CYS A 59 -50.10 -29.00 8.44
N ILE A 60 -50.26 -28.95 9.76
CA ILE A 60 -49.24 -28.42 10.68
C ILE A 60 -47.96 -29.28 10.61
N ILE A 61 -48.08 -30.61 10.63
CA ILE A 61 -46.93 -31.51 10.52
C ILE A 61 -46.23 -31.33 9.18
N LEU A 62 -46.97 -31.22 8.08
CA LEU A 62 -46.41 -30.99 6.76
C LEU A 62 -45.61 -29.68 6.71
N ILE A 63 -46.19 -28.59 7.23
CA ILE A 63 -45.51 -27.27 7.30
C ILE A 63 -44.24 -27.39 8.13
N LEU A 64 -44.29 -28.07 9.26
CA LEU A 64 -43.14 -28.25 10.15
C LEU A 64 -42.01 -29.07 9.49
N ILE A 65 -42.35 -30.15 8.75
CA ILE A 65 -41.43 -30.95 7.95
C ILE A 65 -40.77 -30.07 6.86
N ILE A 66 -41.56 -29.28 6.15
CA ILE A 66 -41.06 -28.39 5.09
C ILE A 66 -40.09 -27.35 5.68
N VAL A 67 -40.51 -26.66 6.73
CA VAL A 67 -39.68 -25.58 7.36
C VAL A 67 -38.38 -26.15 7.90
N THR A 68 -38.39 -27.28 8.58
CA THR A 68 -37.16 -27.86 9.15
C THR A 68 -36.20 -28.35 8.05
N ASN A 69 -36.68 -28.96 6.98
CA ASN A 69 -35.82 -29.40 5.87
C ASN A 69 -35.28 -28.24 5.04
N ILE A 70 -36.10 -27.22 4.78
CA ILE A 70 -35.64 -26.00 4.10
C ILE A 70 -34.56 -25.29 4.96
N ARG A 71 -34.77 -25.16 6.26
CA ARG A 71 -33.80 -24.58 7.18
C ARG A 71 -32.46 -25.33 7.14
N GLN A 72 -32.49 -26.68 7.18
CA GLN A 72 -31.29 -27.50 7.06
C GLN A 72 -30.56 -27.30 5.71
N LEU A 73 -31.32 -27.18 4.62
CA LEU A 73 -30.79 -26.93 3.28
C LEU A 73 -30.10 -25.59 3.24
N LEU A 74 -30.76 -24.52 3.70
CA LEU A 74 -30.19 -23.15 3.71
C LEU A 74 -28.93 -23.04 4.57
N THR A 75 -28.94 -23.62 5.77
CA THR A 75 -27.75 -23.60 6.65
C THR A 75 -26.56 -24.34 6.02
N LYS A 76 -26.81 -25.44 5.29
CA LYS A 76 -25.74 -26.15 4.58
C LYS A 76 -25.15 -25.30 3.45
N ILE A 77 -26.00 -24.71 2.61
CA ILE A 77 -25.57 -23.83 1.52
C ILE A 77 -24.80 -22.63 2.08
N GLN A 78 -25.32 -21.97 3.11
CA GLN A 78 -24.69 -20.82 3.73
C GLN A 78 -23.32 -21.15 4.34
N LYS A 79 -23.20 -22.32 4.96
CA LYS A 79 -21.93 -22.79 5.52
C LYS A 79 -20.87 -22.98 4.42
N GLU A 80 -21.20 -23.66 3.33
CA GLU A 80 -20.25 -23.89 2.23
C GLU A 80 -19.92 -22.60 1.49
N MET A 81 -20.88 -21.69 1.31
CA MET A 81 -20.64 -20.36 0.73
C MET A 81 -19.68 -19.53 1.58
N ASN A 82 -19.86 -19.53 2.91
CA ASN A 82 -18.95 -18.83 3.81
C ASN A 82 -17.52 -19.41 3.77
N MET A 83 -17.38 -20.74 3.62
CA MET A 83 -16.06 -21.37 3.45
C MET A 83 -15.34 -20.85 2.20
N VAL A 84 -16.03 -20.81 1.05
CA VAL A 84 -15.47 -20.28 -0.20
C VAL A 84 -15.12 -18.79 -0.07
N TYR A 85 -15.99 -18.02 0.57
CA TYR A 85 -15.75 -16.59 0.81
C TYR A 85 -14.49 -16.34 1.65
N HIS A 86 -14.33 -17.08 2.75
CA HIS A 86 -13.15 -16.93 3.62
C HIS A 86 -11.85 -17.41 2.95
N SER A 87 -11.88 -18.49 2.17
CA SER A 87 -10.70 -18.93 1.41
C SER A 87 -10.27 -17.88 0.38
N GLY A 88 -11.23 -17.17 -0.23
CA GLY A 88 -10.95 -16.07 -1.15
C GLY A 88 -10.32 -14.84 -0.50
N LEU A 89 -10.74 -14.49 0.72
CA LEU A 89 -10.28 -13.29 1.42
C LEU A 89 -8.88 -13.42 2.03
N TYR A 90 -8.56 -14.57 2.62
CA TYR A 90 -7.37 -14.70 3.47
C TYR A 90 -6.19 -15.42 2.83
N PHE A 91 -6.27 -15.82 1.55
CA PHE A 91 -5.22 -16.59 0.89
C PHE A 91 -4.80 -17.84 1.69
N THR A 92 -5.68 -18.34 2.57
CA THR A 92 -5.40 -19.49 3.41
C THR A 92 -5.95 -20.75 2.76
N LYS A 93 -5.06 -21.69 2.48
CA LYS A 93 -5.46 -23.03 2.08
C LYS A 93 -6.03 -23.75 3.33
N ASN A 94 -7.34 -23.85 3.40
CA ASN A 94 -8.00 -24.59 4.48
C ASN A 94 -7.93 -26.09 4.16
N GLU A 95 -6.88 -26.76 4.61
CA GLU A 95 -6.60 -28.18 4.34
C GLU A 95 -7.67 -29.16 4.89
N ASN A 96 -8.57 -28.70 5.77
CA ASN A 96 -9.50 -29.57 6.50
C ASN A 96 -10.99 -29.35 6.20
N GLN A 97 -11.35 -28.57 5.17
CA GLN A 97 -12.76 -28.32 4.89
C GLN A 97 -13.17 -28.95 3.56
N HIS A 98 -13.91 -30.07 3.64
CA HIS A 98 -14.46 -30.75 2.48
C HIS A 98 -15.75 -30.07 2.02
N LEU A 99 -15.68 -29.29 0.94
CA LEU A 99 -16.83 -28.82 0.19
C LEU A 99 -17.56 -30.05 -0.44
N GLN A 100 -18.87 -30.07 -0.38
CA GLN A 100 -19.69 -31.18 -0.92
C GLN A 100 -20.49 -30.79 -2.16
N ILE A 101 -20.72 -29.48 -2.34
CA ILE A 101 -21.48 -28.92 -3.45
C ILE A 101 -20.53 -28.65 -4.61
N LYS A 102 -20.79 -29.27 -5.76
CA LYS A 102 -19.91 -29.24 -6.94
C LYS A 102 -19.64 -27.80 -7.44
N GLU A 103 -20.63 -26.95 -7.43
CA GLU A 103 -20.56 -25.57 -7.86
C GLU A 103 -19.60 -24.77 -6.95
N PHE A 104 -19.62 -25.01 -5.64
CA PHE A 104 -18.71 -24.36 -4.70
C PHE A 104 -17.28 -24.89 -4.81
N ILE A 105 -17.10 -26.19 -5.09
CA ILE A 105 -15.78 -26.79 -5.38
C ILE A 105 -15.17 -26.11 -6.61
N GLN A 106 -15.92 -26.00 -7.72
CA GLN A 106 -15.44 -25.37 -8.94
C GLN A 106 -15.10 -23.88 -8.75
N THR A 107 -15.91 -23.17 -7.96
CA THR A 107 -15.64 -21.75 -7.64
C THR A 107 -14.39 -21.62 -6.78
N ASN A 108 -14.21 -22.49 -5.79
CA ASN A 108 -13.01 -22.48 -4.95
C ASN A 108 -11.75 -22.78 -5.75
N ASP A 109 -11.77 -23.79 -6.63
CA ASP A 109 -10.65 -24.11 -7.52
C ASP A 109 -10.29 -22.93 -8.44
N LEU A 110 -11.31 -22.22 -8.95
CA LEU A 110 -11.09 -21.02 -9.76
C LEU A 110 -10.45 -19.90 -8.95
N ILE A 111 -10.89 -19.66 -7.72
CA ILE A 111 -10.33 -18.67 -6.81
C ILE A 111 -8.88 -19.03 -6.47
N GLU A 112 -8.58 -20.29 -6.13
CA GLU A 112 -7.22 -20.74 -5.84
C GLU A 112 -6.28 -20.54 -7.06
N LYS A 113 -6.77 -20.86 -8.25
CA LYS A 113 -6.02 -20.59 -9.49
C LYS A 113 -5.74 -19.11 -9.70
N MET A 114 -6.75 -18.24 -9.53
CA MET A 114 -6.58 -16.79 -9.62
C MET A 114 -5.59 -16.26 -8.59
N GLN A 115 -5.64 -16.74 -7.35
CA GLN A 115 -4.69 -16.36 -6.29
C GLN A 115 -3.26 -16.77 -6.64
N SER A 116 -3.08 -18.00 -7.15
CA SER A 116 -1.78 -18.48 -7.62
C SER A 116 -1.24 -17.63 -8.77
N ASP A 117 -2.09 -17.31 -9.75
CA ASP A 117 -1.70 -16.48 -10.90
C ASP A 117 -1.31 -15.05 -10.46
N ILE A 118 -2.06 -14.47 -9.52
CA ILE A 118 -1.75 -13.14 -8.95
C ILE A 118 -0.41 -13.20 -8.20
N LYS A 119 -0.21 -14.23 -7.36
CA LYS A 119 1.04 -14.41 -6.63
C LYS A 119 2.24 -14.55 -7.58
N ASN A 120 2.12 -15.37 -8.61
CA ASN A 120 3.17 -15.56 -9.61
C ASN A 120 3.46 -14.26 -10.38
N ARG A 121 2.44 -13.48 -10.72
CA ARG A 121 2.63 -12.17 -11.38
C ARG A 121 3.38 -11.19 -10.49
N ILE A 122 3.02 -11.12 -9.20
CA ILE A 122 3.71 -10.26 -8.23
C ILE A 122 5.17 -10.69 -8.07
N GLU A 123 5.44 -11.99 -7.98
CA GLU A 123 6.80 -12.52 -7.86
C GLU A 123 7.64 -12.20 -9.11
N ASN A 124 7.10 -12.45 -10.31
CA ASN A 124 7.75 -12.12 -11.58
C ASN A 124 8.01 -10.61 -11.71
N GLU A 125 7.07 -9.78 -11.28
CA GLU A 125 7.26 -8.33 -11.28
C GLU A 125 8.37 -7.89 -10.32
N LYS A 126 8.48 -8.54 -9.17
CA LYS A 126 9.59 -8.32 -8.22
C LYS A 126 10.93 -8.73 -8.82
N GLU A 127 11.00 -9.89 -9.47
CA GLU A 127 12.23 -10.36 -10.10
C GLU A 127 12.68 -9.45 -11.25
N GLN A 128 11.75 -9.05 -12.11
CA GLN A 128 12.06 -8.10 -13.20
C GLN A 128 12.57 -6.76 -12.64
N LYS A 129 11.98 -6.29 -11.55
CA LYS A 129 12.46 -5.09 -10.88
C LYS A 129 13.86 -5.28 -10.32
N LYS A 130 14.16 -6.38 -9.66
CA LYS A 130 15.51 -6.71 -9.15
C LYS A 130 16.54 -6.74 -10.28
N GLU A 131 16.21 -7.41 -11.39
CA GLU A 131 17.07 -7.51 -12.56
C GLU A 131 17.38 -6.13 -13.15
N LEU A 132 16.35 -5.30 -13.35
CA LEU A 132 16.53 -3.92 -13.82
C LEU A 132 17.46 -3.12 -12.90
N MET A 133 17.32 -3.30 -11.60
CA MET A 133 18.14 -2.62 -10.59
C MET A 133 19.59 -3.07 -10.65
N PHE A 134 19.82 -4.38 -10.78
CA PHE A 134 21.15 -4.92 -10.95
C PHE A 134 21.82 -4.35 -12.20
N GLN A 135 21.10 -4.30 -13.33
CA GLN A 135 21.58 -3.71 -14.58
C GLN A 135 21.92 -2.23 -14.43
N VAL A 136 21.04 -1.44 -13.78
CA VAL A 136 21.28 -0.02 -13.52
C VAL A 136 22.50 0.19 -12.61
N SER A 137 22.62 -0.61 -11.56
CA SER A 137 23.76 -0.52 -10.62
C SER A 137 25.08 -0.90 -11.30
N SER A 138 25.06 -1.95 -12.13
CA SER A 138 26.22 -2.39 -12.93
C SER A 138 26.64 -1.34 -13.94
N ALA A 139 25.68 -0.82 -14.73
CA ALA A 139 25.95 0.23 -15.71
C ALA A 139 26.54 1.50 -15.06
N ALA A 140 26.01 1.87 -13.88
CA ALA A 140 26.54 3.02 -13.15
C ALA A 140 27.95 2.80 -12.63
N HIS A 141 28.28 1.57 -12.19
CA HIS A 141 29.65 1.19 -11.81
C HIS A 141 30.60 1.26 -13.02
N ASP A 142 30.17 0.70 -14.14
CA ASP A 142 30.99 0.62 -15.36
C ASP A 142 31.22 2.00 -15.99
N LEU A 143 30.26 2.92 -15.85
CA LEU A 143 30.44 4.31 -16.28
C LEU A 143 31.30 5.14 -15.34
N ARG A 144 31.33 4.82 -14.04
CA ARG A 144 32.19 5.54 -13.06
C ARG A 144 33.67 5.38 -13.41
N THR A 145 34.09 4.21 -13.87
CA THR A 145 35.49 3.93 -14.21
C THR A 145 36.02 4.84 -15.32
N PRO A 146 35.41 4.91 -16.54
CA PRO A 146 35.89 5.80 -17.58
C PRO A 146 35.79 7.29 -17.20
N LEU A 147 34.76 7.68 -16.42
CA LEU A 147 34.67 9.04 -15.90
C LEU A 147 35.81 9.41 -14.96
N THR A 148 36.23 8.48 -14.11
CA THR A 148 37.40 8.68 -13.24
C THR A 148 38.67 8.85 -14.05
N VAL A 149 38.83 8.08 -15.15
CA VAL A 149 39.97 8.22 -16.08
C VAL A 149 39.93 9.56 -16.81
N ILE A 150 38.76 9.96 -17.32
CA ILE A 150 38.59 11.25 -18.00
C ILE A 150 38.94 12.42 -17.04
N ARG A 151 38.40 12.37 -15.82
CA ARG A 151 38.69 13.39 -14.80
C ARG A 151 40.18 13.44 -14.44
N GLY A 152 40.79 12.28 -14.18
CA GLY A 152 42.19 12.19 -13.83
C GLY A 152 43.11 12.70 -14.95
N ASN A 153 42.79 12.43 -16.22
CA ASN A 153 43.52 12.93 -17.35
C ASN A 153 43.32 14.45 -17.49
N ALA A 154 42.12 14.99 -17.28
CA ALA A 154 41.88 16.43 -17.29
C ALA A 154 42.66 17.15 -16.18
N GLU A 155 42.63 16.61 -14.93
CA GLU A 155 43.40 17.12 -13.82
C GLU A 155 44.93 17.11 -14.10
N PHE A 156 45.44 16.02 -14.69
CA PHE A 156 46.86 15.89 -15.08
C PHE A 156 47.24 16.93 -16.13
N LEU A 157 46.43 17.07 -17.17
CA LEU A 157 46.71 18.06 -18.23
C LEU A 157 46.60 19.51 -17.72
N GLN A 158 45.72 19.82 -16.77
CA GLN A 158 45.66 21.11 -16.10
C GLN A 158 46.93 21.44 -15.32
N SER A 159 47.60 20.42 -14.77
CA SER A 159 48.85 20.61 -14.01
C SER A 159 50.06 20.88 -14.91
N THR A 160 49.95 20.72 -16.23
CA THR A 160 51.02 20.96 -17.19
C THR A 160 50.86 22.31 -17.89
N LYS A 161 51.96 22.85 -18.45
CA LYS A 161 51.88 24.14 -19.21
C LYS A 161 51.08 23.94 -20.49
N GLN A 162 49.84 24.41 -20.50
CA GLN A 162 48.94 24.35 -21.65
C GLN A 162 48.59 25.77 -22.15
N THR A 163 48.04 25.85 -23.34
CA THR A 163 47.46 27.10 -23.83
C THR A 163 46.19 27.45 -23.04
N PRO A 164 45.84 28.75 -22.85
CA PRO A 164 44.66 29.17 -22.10
C PRO A 164 43.36 28.47 -22.58
N LEU A 165 43.20 28.27 -23.89
CA LEU A 165 42.04 27.59 -24.48
C LEU A 165 41.96 26.12 -24.08
N VAL A 166 43.10 25.41 -24.06
CA VAL A 166 43.16 23.99 -23.65
C VAL A 166 42.84 23.88 -22.17
N MET A 167 43.30 24.82 -21.33
CA MET A 167 42.96 24.82 -19.89
C MET A 167 41.47 25.02 -19.64
N GLU A 168 40.81 25.90 -20.41
CA GLU A 168 39.35 26.08 -20.32
C GLU A 168 38.59 24.83 -20.73
N CYS A 169 38.94 24.18 -21.86
CA CYS A 169 38.33 22.91 -22.28
C CYS A 169 38.54 21.78 -21.25
N LEU A 170 39.73 21.70 -20.62
CA LEU A 170 40.01 20.70 -19.59
C LEU A 170 39.14 20.90 -18.34
N LYS A 171 38.95 22.15 -17.92
CA LYS A 171 38.10 22.52 -16.81
C LYS A 171 36.64 22.16 -17.09
N ASP A 172 36.13 22.41 -18.30
CA ASP A 172 34.78 22.04 -18.72
C ASP A 172 34.59 20.51 -18.72
N LEU A 173 35.60 19.78 -19.13
CA LEU A 173 35.60 18.30 -19.20
C LEU A 173 35.59 17.69 -17.79
N GLU A 174 36.40 18.23 -16.87
CA GLU A 174 36.42 17.87 -15.46
C GLU A 174 35.03 18.10 -14.82
N GLN A 175 34.49 19.30 -15.02
CA GLN A 175 33.18 19.67 -14.47
C GLN A 175 32.06 18.79 -15.02
N ALA A 176 32.05 18.50 -16.33
CA ALA A 176 31.09 17.56 -16.93
C ALA A 176 31.21 16.15 -16.37
N SER A 177 32.44 15.69 -16.10
CA SER A 177 32.69 14.35 -15.49
C SER A 177 32.17 14.28 -14.06
N ILE A 178 32.40 15.32 -13.26
CA ILE A 178 31.86 15.41 -11.89
C ILE A 178 30.34 15.39 -11.92
N GLN A 179 29.73 16.22 -12.75
CA GLN A 179 28.29 16.29 -12.90
C GLN A 179 27.67 14.94 -13.28
N LEU A 180 28.27 14.20 -14.21
CA LEU A 180 27.76 12.91 -14.64
C LEU A 180 27.87 11.86 -13.53
N ASN A 181 28.97 11.87 -12.75
CA ASN A 181 29.13 10.99 -11.60
C ASN A 181 28.06 11.25 -10.52
N ASP A 182 27.77 12.51 -10.23
CA ASP A 182 26.74 12.91 -9.27
C ASP A 182 25.35 12.52 -9.75
N TYR A 183 25.07 12.69 -11.04
CA TYR A 183 23.83 12.21 -11.66
C TYR A 183 23.62 10.72 -11.42
N PHE A 184 24.61 9.89 -11.72
CA PHE A 184 24.51 8.44 -11.52
C PHE A 184 24.33 8.07 -10.04
N ASN A 185 25.05 8.72 -9.15
CA ASN A 185 24.89 8.50 -7.71
C ASN A 185 23.46 8.81 -7.26
N HIS A 186 22.88 9.92 -7.68
CA HIS A 186 21.48 10.26 -7.38
C HIS A 186 20.51 9.29 -8.01
N PHE A 187 20.74 8.85 -9.24
CA PHE A 187 19.90 7.91 -9.94
C PHE A 187 19.89 6.51 -9.27
N ILE A 188 21.07 5.98 -8.91
CA ILE A 188 21.19 4.72 -8.16
C ILE A 188 20.41 4.79 -6.84
N GLN A 189 20.56 5.88 -6.14
CA GLN A 189 19.93 6.05 -4.83
C GLN A 189 18.42 6.21 -4.93
N TYR A 190 17.94 6.93 -5.94
CA TYR A 190 16.51 6.99 -6.26
C TYR A 190 15.99 5.60 -6.59
N SER A 191 16.70 4.87 -7.44
CA SER A 191 16.35 3.51 -7.83
C SER A 191 16.26 2.57 -6.63
N LYS A 192 17.20 2.62 -5.68
CA LYS A 192 17.16 1.82 -4.43
C LYS A 192 15.85 2.00 -3.65
N THR A 193 15.22 3.16 -3.66
CA THR A 193 13.95 3.39 -2.96
C THR A 193 12.76 2.60 -3.52
N PHE A 194 12.90 1.98 -4.69
CA PHE A 194 11.84 1.13 -5.26
C PHE A 194 11.97 -0.35 -4.87
N TYR A 195 13.14 -0.77 -4.41
CA TYR A 195 13.51 -2.18 -4.26
C TYR A 195 13.73 -2.61 -2.81
N ASP A 196 13.95 -1.67 -1.92
CA ASP A 196 14.02 -1.97 -0.49
C ASP A 196 12.60 -2.32 0.02
N HIS A 197 12.20 -3.58 -0.24
CA HIS A 197 11.00 -4.16 0.35
C HIS A 197 11.16 -4.34 1.87
N ASP A 198 12.38 -4.24 2.37
CA ASP A 198 12.75 -4.31 3.79
C ASP A 198 12.97 -2.91 4.40
N ILE A 199 12.37 -1.86 3.82
CA ILE A 199 12.36 -0.54 4.48
C ILE A 199 11.55 -0.69 5.76
N GLN A 200 12.22 -1.03 6.83
CA GLN A 200 11.65 -1.04 8.17
C GLN A 200 11.61 0.39 8.69
N LEU A 201 10.40 0.86 8.97
CA LEU A 201 10.21 2.10 9.68
C LEU A 201 10.49 1.85 11.17
N GLU A 202 11.26 2.71 11.79
CA GLU A 202 11.58 2.68 13.22
C GLU A 202 10.85 3.80 13.95
N LYS A 203 10.43 3.54 15.18
CA LYS A 203 9.83 4.54 16.06
C LYS A 203 10.94 5.42 16.64
N ILE A 204 10.84 6.70 16.36
CA ILE A 204 11.83 7.68 16.82
C ILE A 204 11.10 8.89 17.45
N SER A 205 11.64 9.44 18.52
CA SER A 205 11.09 10.64 19.16
C SER A 205 11.44 11.92 18.39
N ILE A 206 10.59 12.92 18.46
CA ILE A 206 10.87 14.24 17.86
C ILE A 206 12.14 14.86 18.45
N GLN A 207 12.46 14.57 19.69
CA GLN A 207 13.74 14.99 20.30
C GLN A 207 14.95 14.43 19.54
N GLN A 208 14.94 13.13 19.24
CA GLN A 208 16.01 12.47 18.47
C GLN A 208 16.06 13.01 17.04
N VAL A 209 14.92 13.16 16.37
CA VAL A 209 14.84 13.75 15.03
C VAL A 209 15.43 15.16 15.01
N THR A 210 15.06 15.99 15.99
CA THR A 210 15.55 17.36 16.11
C THR A 210 17.06 17.42 16.30
N HIS A 211 17.58 16.52 17.17
CA HIS A 211 19.02 16.42 17.43
C HIS A 211 19.79 16.04 16.16
N GLN A 212 19.39 14.95 15.52
CA GLN A 212 20.02 14.46 14.29
C GLN A 212 19.93 15.45 13.14
N LEU A 213 18.78 16.13 12.97
CA LEU A 213 18.64 17.20 11.95
C LEU A 213 19.63 18.34 12.19
N LYS A 214 19.80 18.79 13.43
CA LYS A 214 20.78 19.84 13.75
C LYS A 214 22.21 19.39 13.43
N GLU A 215 22.57 18.20 13.82
CA GLU A 215 23.90 17.65 13.54
C GLU A 215 24.21 17.52 12.05
N HIS A 216 23.23 17.06 11.27
CA HIS A 216 23.44 16.85 9.83
C HIS A 216 23.31 18.10 8.99
N ILE A 217 22.43 19.06 9.35
CA ILE A 217 22.15 20.24 8.51
C ILE A 217 23.06 21.40 8.84
N THR A 218 23.36 21.63 10.10
CA THR A 218 24.20 22.83 10.49
C THR A 218 25.52 22.89 9.75
N PRO A 219 26.27 21.79 9.53
CA PRO A 219 27.54 21.84 8.79
C PRO A 219 27.37 22.12 7.29
N LEU A 220 26.18 21.87 6.71
CA LEU A 220 25.92 22.06 5.29
C LEU A 220 25.62 23.51 4.94
N VAL A 221 25.12 24.28 5.91
CA VAL A 221 24.71 25.67 5.67
C VAL A 221 25.91 26.57 5.63
N PRO A 222 26.10 27.38 4.56
CA PRO A 222 27.20 28.36 4.45
C PRO A 222 27.18 29.39 5.58
N ARG A 223 28.37 29.85 6.01
CA ARG A 223 28.49 30.80 7.11
C ARG A 223 27.81 32.17 6.86
N ASN A 224 27.60 32.52 5.62
CA ASN A 224 26.90 33.75 5.20
C ASN A 224 25.37 33.58 5.09
N THR A 225 24.82 32.40 5.43
CA THR A 225 23.38 32.11 5.41
C THR A 225 22.83 32.12 6.84
N HIS A 226 21.79 32.90 7.09
CA HIS A 226 21.10 32.92 8.38
C HIS A 226 20.18 31.70 8.47
N PHE A 227 20.58 30.68 9.25
CA PHE A 227 19.81 29.47 9.45
C PHE A 227 19.04 29.48 10.77
N VAL A 228 17.72 29.33 10.70
CA VAL A 228 16.84 29.25 11.88
C VAL A 228 16.20 27.88 11.95
N PHE A 229 16.38 27.21 13.08
CA PHE A 229 15.72 25.94 13.37
C PHE A 229 14.73 26.09 14.53
N THR A 230 13.46 25.82 14.28
CA THR A 230 12.37 25.91 15.27
C THR A 230 11.63 24.58 15.42
N ASN A 231 11.44 24.14 16.66
CA ASN A 231 10.58 23.00 16.97
C ASN A 231 9.50 23.45 17.95
N THR A 232 8.23 23.26 17.58
CA THR A 232 7.06 23.61 18.40
C THR A 232 6.30 22.38 18.92
N ILE A 233 6.84 21.17 18.68
CA ILE A 233 6.20 19.90 19.06
C ILE A 233 6.78 19.41 20.39
N ASN A 234 5.95 18.67 21.14
CA ASN A 234 6.42 17.98 22.33
C ASN A 234 7.56 17.00 21.96
N PRO A 235 8.72 17.10 22.63
CA PRO A 235 9.88 16.25 22.36
C PRO A 235 9.60 14.75 22.44
N SER A 236 8.63 14.31 23.27
CA SER A 236 8.27 12.91 23.47
C SER A 236 7.37 12.33 22.36
N THR A 237 6.83 13.18 21.45
CA THR A 237 6.02 12.73 20.32
C THR A 237 6.82 11.75 19.46
N GLN A 238 6.21 10.62 19.07
CA GLN A 238 6.86 9.59 18.27
C GLN A 238 6.32 9.56 16.84
N ILE A 239 7.21 9.25 15.91
CA ILE A 239 6.91 9.04 14.50
C ILE A 239 7.59 7.75 14.02
N GLU A 240 7.05 7.16 12.96
CA GLU A 240 7.70 6.04 12.28
C GLU A 240 8.40 6.55 11.02
N ILE A 241 9.72 6.42 10.99
CA ILE A 241 10.55 6.81 9.85
C ILE A 241 11.68 5.81 9.60
N HIS A 242 12.14 5.76 8.37
CA HIS A 242 13.45 5.21 8.03
C HIS A 242 14.48 6.35 8.06
N SER A 243 15.24 6.45 9.15
CA SER A 243 16.09 7.59 9.47
C SER A 243 16.97 8.03 8.29
N ASN A 244 17.72 7.12 7.67
CA ASN A 244 18.61 7.45 6.55
C ASN A 244 17.89 8.10 5.36
N LEU A 245 16.77 7.53 4.93
CA LEU A 245 16.01 8.07 3.79
C LEU A 245 15.38 9.42 4.13
N PHE A 246 14.86 9.54 5.34
CA PHE A 246 14.17 10.73 5.82
C PHE A 246 15.13 11.93 5.94
N PHE A 247 16.26 11.77 6.62
CA PHE A 247 17.26 12.85 6.76
C PHE A 247 17.83 13.25 5.41
N ARG A 248 18.05 12.30 4.53
CA ARG A 248 18.52 12.57 3.20
C ARG A 248 17.50 13.33 2.34
N ALA A 249 16.20 13.04 2.50
CA ALA A 249 15.15 13.82 1.83
C ALA A 249 15.20 15.29 2.28
N ILE A 250 15.39 15.53 3.57
CA ILE A 250 15.52 16.89 4.12
C ILE A 250 16.80 17.57 3.61
N THR A 251 17.92 16.86 3.61
CA THR A 251 19.20 17.34 3.06
C THR A 251 19.06 17.76 1.60
N ASN A 252 18.34 17.01 0.78
CA ASN A 252 18.08 17.37 -0.61
C ASN A 252 17.32 18.70 -0.74
N ILE A 253 16.34 18.94 0.15
CA ILE A 253 15.59 20.20 0.14
C ILE A 253 16.48 21.37 0.62
N ILE A 254 17.29 21.16 1.66
CA ILE A 254 18.22 22.17 2.18
C ILE A 254 19.29 22.53 1.12
N ASN A 255 19.85 21.53 0.44
CA ASN A 255 20.79 21.77 -0.65
C ASN A 255 20.16 22.58 -1.78
N ASN A 256 18.91 22.25 -2.16
CA ASN A 256 18.17 23.06 -3.13
C ASN A 256 17.97 24.52 -2.64
N ALA A 257 17.64 24.69 -1.35
CA ALA A 257 17.49 26.03 -0.77
C ALA A 257 18.80 26.83 -0.80
N ILE A 258 19.93 26.18 -0.47
CA ILE A 258 21.28 26.81 -0.50
C ILE A 258 21.65 27.21 -1.94
N GLN A 259 21.39 26.35 -2.91
CA GLN A 259 21.79 26.61 -4.30
C GLN A 259 20.95 27.68 -5.00
N HIS A 260 19.70 27.86 -4.59
CA HIS A 260 18.82 28.89 -5.16
C HIS A 260 18.76 30.15 -4.35
N GLN A 261 19.60 30.31 -3.31
CA GLN A 261 19.72 31.57 -2.56
C GLN A 261 20.55 32.59 -3.34
N LYS A 262 20.30 33.87 -3.09
CA LYS A 262 21.14 34.97 -3.59
C LYS A 262 22.23 35.28 -2.56
N GLU A 263 23.35 35.88 -3.02
CA GLU A 263 24.55 36.07 -2.19
C GLU A 263 24.36 36.92 -0.94
N ASN A 264 23.42 37.88 -0.94
CA ASN A 264 23.21 38.81 0.18
C ASN A 264 21.92 38.44 0.96
N ASP A 265 22.02 38.42 2.30
CA ASP A 265 20.90 38.16 3.24
C ASP A 265 20.15 36.85 3.02
N ALA A 266 20.87 35.79 2.67
CA ALA A 266 20.30 34.49 2.52
C ALA A 266 19.78 33.97 3.86
N GLN A 267 18.50 33.50 3.86
CA GLN A 267 17.83 32.96 5.05
C GLN A 267 17.19 31.61 4.73
N ILE A 268 17.39 30.65 5.61
CA ILE A 268 16.75 29.34 5.55
C ILE A 268 16.12 29.05 6.91
N HIS A 269 14.81 28.79 6.92
CA HIS A 269 14.08 28.43 8.12
C HIS A 269 13.60 26.97 8.01
N LEU A 270 13.98 26.15 8.98
CA LEU A 270 13.44 24.79 9.18
C LEU A 270 12.55 24.79 10.41
N THR A 271 11.27 24.54 10.23
CA THR A 271 10.30 24.50 11.32
C THR A 271 9.65 23.14 11.39
N ILE A 272 9.57 22.57 12.60
CA ILE A 272 8.81 21.36 12.90
C ILE A 272 7.58 21.78 13.71
N SER A 273 6.39 21.50 13.21
CA SER A 273 5.11 21.84 13.84
C SER A 273 4.13 20.68 13.75
N GLN A 274 3.12 20.68 14.62
CA GLN A 274 2.02 19.71 14.58
C GLN A 274 0.74 20.38 14.10
N VAL A 275 0.08 19.76 13.14
CA VAL A 275 -1.23 20.18 12.65
C VAL A 275 -2.14 18.96 12.68
N ASN A 276 -3.18 19.01 13.53
CA ASN A 276 -4.02 17.85 13.81
C ASN A 276 -3.18 16.66 14.33
N ASN A 277 -3.34 15.47 13.70
CA ASN A 277 -2.56 14.27 14.03
C ASN A 277 -1.41 14.03 13.03
N ARG A 278 -0.77 15.11 12.54
CA ARG A 278 0.34 15.05 11.58
C ARG A 278 1.45 15.99 11.97
N ILE A 279 2.68 15.58 11.71
CA ILE A 279 3.85 16.42 11.80
C ILE A 279 4.09 17.08 10.45
N VAL A 280 4.35 18.38 10.49
CA VAL A 280 4.68 19.20 9.33
C VAL A 280 6.08 19.75 9.49
N LEU A 281 7.01 19.27 8.67
CA LEU A 281 8.32 19.91 8.51
C LEU A 281 8.21 20.94 7.39
N THR A 282 8.48 22.18 7.71
CA THR A 282 8.47 23.29 6.76
C THR A 282 9.88 23.78 6.56
N ILE A 283 10.35 23.78 5.33
CA ILE A 283 11.63 24.35 4.91
C ILE A 283 11.32 25.53 4.01
N TRP A 284 11.68 26.70 4.44
CA TRP A 284 11.48 27.95 3.72
C TRP A 284 12.83 28.64 3.48
N ASN A 285 13.03 29.23 2.30
CA ASN A 285 14.15 30.06 2.00
C ASN A 285 13.67 31.34 1.31
N ASN A 286 14.31 32.49 1.68
CA ASN A 286 13.99 33.75 1.08
C ASN A 286 14.57 33.86 -0.34
N GLN A 287 14.18 34.92 -1.06
CA GLN A 287 14.75 35.34 -2.37
C GLN A 287 14.66 34.29 -3.49
N SER A 288 13.89 33.23 -3.29
CA SER A 288 13.65 32.15 -4.24
C SER A 288 12.17 31.95 -4.46
N SER A 289 11.77 31.44 -5.61
CA SER A 289 10.37 31.08 -5.88
C SER A 289 10.30 29.92 -6.86
N PHE A 290 9.33 29.09 -6.68
CA PHE A 290 8.99 28.04 -7.65
C PHE A 290 8.19 28.64 -8.80
N SER A 291 8.54 28.29 -10.03
CA SER A 291 7.71 28.61 -11.19
C SER A 291 6.37 27.87 -11.13
N LYS A 292 5.37 28.34 -11.88
CA LYS A 292 4.08 27.64 -12.00
C LYS A 292 4.25 26.20 -12.49
N ASN A 293 5.18 25.98 -13.40
CA ASN A 293 5.47 24.67 -13.96
C ASN A 293 6.07 23.72 -12.89
N ILE A 294 6.98 24.19 -12.04
CA ILE A 294 7.52 23.40 -10.92
C ILE A 294 6.43 23.08 -9.92
N LEU A 295 5.57 24.03 -9.55
CA LEU A 295 4.47 23.79 -8.60
C LEU A 295 3.51 22.69 -9.08
N GLN A 296 3.27 22.60 -10.39
CA GLN A 296 2.38 21.59 -10.98
C GLN A 296 3.05 20.20 -11.16
N ASN A 297 4.36 20.19 -11.47
CA ASN A 297 5.07 18.98 -11.87
C ASN A 297 6.14 18.54 -10.86
N ALA A 298 6.19 19.15 -9.69
CA ALA A 298 7.18 18.83 -8.67
C ALA A 298 7.18 17.37 -8.28
N GLY A 299 8.37 16.80 -8.24
CA GLY A 299 8.57 15.38 -7.92
C GLY A 299 8.26 14.42 -9.07
N ASN A 300 8.05 14.89 -10.29
CA ASN A 300 8.16 14.07 -11.48
C ASN A 300 9.64 13.87 -11.81
N LEU A 301 9.99 12.65 -12.24
CA LEU A 301 11.35 12.28 -12.60
C LEU A 301 11.87 13.17 -13.75
N PHE A 302 13.11 13.63 -13.62
CA PHE A 302 13.82 14.43 -14.66
C PHE A 302 13.12 15.73 -15.04
N TYR A 303 12.13 16.19 -14.25
CA TYR A 303 11.48 17.45 -14.54
C TYR A 303 12.37 18.64 -14.12
N LYS A 304 12.68 19.51 -15.06
CA LYS A 304 13.40 20.77 -14.88
C LYS A 304 12.59 21.90 -15.46
N ASP A 305 12.75 23.09 -14.90
CA ASP A 305 12.23 24.31 -15.52
C ASP A 305 13.15 24.75 -16.68
N ASP A 306 12.57 25.04 -17.84
CA ASP A 306 13.33 25.48 -19.02
C ASP A 306 14.13 26.76 -18.80
N GLN A 307 13.75 27.56 -17.79
CA GLN A 307 14.47 28.79 -17.43
C GLN A 307 15.80 28.57 -16.67
N ALA A 308 16.04 27.34 -16.18
CA ALA A 308 17.27 26.95 -15.47
C ALA A 308 18.38 26.43 -16.39
N ARG A 309 18.28 26.64 -17.71
CA ARG A 309 19.26 26.15 -18.72
C ARG A 309 20.51 27.03 -18.88
N THR A 310 20.90 27.83 -17.92
CA THR A 310 22.17 28.54 -18.00
C THR A 310 23.33 27.55 -17.79
N PRO A 311 24.32 27.51 -18.70
CA PRO A 311 25.42 26.53 -18.66
C PRO A 311 26.37 26.64 -17.48
N SER A 312 26.25 27.68 -16.67
CA SER A 312 27.22 28.05 -15.63
C SER A 312 26.82 27.72 -14.19
N GLN A 313 25.62 27.11 -13.97
CA GLN A 313 25.23 26.70 -12.62
C GLN A 313 25.02 25.17 -12.58
N GLU A 314 25.53 24.56 -11.51
CA GLU A 314 25.47 23.14 -11.19
C GLU A 314 24.12 22.51 -11.59
N SER A 315 24.16 21.62 -12.58
CA SER A 315 22.96 21.11 -13.23
C SER A 315 22.24 20.11 -12.33
N HIS A 316 21.16 20.55 -11.66
CA HIS A 316 20.29 19.63 -10.95
C HIS A 316 19.54 18.76 -11.95
N TYR A 317 19.65 17.45 -11.79
CA TYR A 317 19.09 16.45 -12.72
C TYR A 317 17.59 16.20 -12.55
N GLY A 318 16.87 17.03 -11.75
CA GLY A 318 15.43 16.82 -11.47
C GLY A 318 15.14 15.58 -10.64
N LEU A 319 16.15 15.03 -9.97
CA LEU A 319 16.04 13.82 -9.14
C LEU A 319 15.81 14.14 -7.65
N GLY A 320 16.22 15.31 -7.15
CA GLY A 320 16.15 15.66 -5.74
C GLY A 320 14.72 15.68 -5.19
N LEU A 321 13.81 16.45 -5.81
CA LEU A 321 12.42 16.52 -5.37
C LEU A 321 11.62 15.23 -5.66
N SER A 322 11.96 14.50 -6.72
CA SER A 322 11.35 13.19 -6.99
C SER A 322 11.76 12.15 -5.94
N PHE A 323 13.01 12.18 -5.48
CA PHE A 323 13.47 11.38 -4.34
C PHE A 323 12.69 11.73 -3.07
N VAL A 324 12.56 13.03 -2.73
CA VAL A 324 11.79 13.49 -1.56
C VAL A 324 10.35 13.01 -1.63
N LYS A 325 9.68 13.19 -2.77
CA LYS A 325 8.30 12.73 -2.97
C LYS A 325 8.17 11.22 -2.77
N ARG A 326 9.13 10.44 -3.26
CA ARG A 326 9.16 8.98 -3.09
C ARG A 326 9.37 8.60 -1.63
N VAL A 327 10.32 9.21 -0.94
CA VAL A 327 10.56 8.99 0.49
C VAL A 327 9.31 9.32 1.29
N MET A 328 8.66 10.46 1.04
CA MET A 328 7.43 10.81 1.74
C MET A 328 6.33 9.77 1.53
N LYS A 329 6.18 9.23 0.32
CA LYS A 329 5.23 8.15 0.04
C LYS A 329 5.55 6.87 0.83
N LEU A 330 6.83 6.53 1.02
CA LEU A 330 7.25 5.39 1.84
C LEU A 330 6.92 5.57 3.33
N HIS A 331 6.84 6.82 3.79
CA HIS A 331 6.49 7.20 5.16
C HIS A 331 4.99 7.52 5.33
N ASN A 332 4.12 7.11 4.41
CA ASN A 332 2.69 7.45 4.40
C ASN A 332 2.43 8.96 4.50
N GLY A 333 3.40 9.76 4.04
CA GLY A 333 3.39 11.21 4.06
C GLY A 333 3.16 11.83 2.69
N THR A 334 3.16 13.17 2.67
CA THR A 334 3.02 13.97 1.45
C THR A 334 4.03 15.11 1.42
N MET A 335 4.39 15.56 0.23
CA MET A 335 5.22 16.75 -0.02
C MET A 335 4.38 17.80 -0.74
N HIS A 336 4.45 19.04 -0.26
CA HIS A 336 3.80 20.19 -0.88
C HIS A 336 4.82 21.31 -1.11
N LEU A 337 4.71 21.96 -2.26
CA LEU A 337 5.51 23.14 -2.60
C LEU A 337 4.59 24.34 -2.72
N GLU A 338 5.05 25.46 -2.19
CA GLU A 338 4.34 26.74 -2.32
C GLU A 338 5.32 27.91 -2.30
N ASN A 339 4.88 29.07 -2.77
CA ASN A 339 5.59 30.31 -2.60
C ASN A 339 4.91 31.11 -1.48
N SER A 340 5.67 31.48 -0.47
CA SER A 340 5.17 32.20 0.71
C SER A 340 6.19 33.19 1.22
N ASN A 341 5.74 34.38 1.68
CA ASN A 341 6.58 35.40 2.29
C ASN A 341 7.82 35.80 1.45
N ASN A 342 7.64 36.02 0.15
CA ASN A 342 8.73 36.29 -0.81
C ASN A 342 9.82 35.21 -0.83
N GLY A 343 9.45 33.94 -0.55
CA GLY A 343 10.35 32.80 -0.53
C GLY A 343 9.71 31.54 -1.10
N ALA A 344 10.53 30.54 -1.36
CA ALA A 344 10.14 29.21 -1.70
C ALA A 344 9.93 28.39 -0.41
N GLN A 345 8.88 27.58 -0.36
CA GLN A 345 8.54 26.77 0.80
C GLN A 345 8.21 25.35 0.40
N VAL A 346 8.81 24.39 1.10
CA VAL A 346 8.53 22.96 0.99
C VAL A 346 7.99 22.45 2.30
N LYS A 347 6.82 21.80 2.27
CA LYS A 347 6.20 21.16 3.43
C LYS A 347 6.25 19.65 3.26
N LEU A 348 6.79 18.94 4.25
CA LEU A 348 6.76 17.50 4.39
C LEU A 348 5.79 17.15 5.50
N ILE A 349 4.79 16.35 5.20
CA ILE A 349 3.71 16.03 6.14
C ILE A 349 3.72 14.51 6.38
N ILE A 350 3.90 14.09 7.63
CA ILE A 350 3.90 12.67 8.05
C ILE A 350 2.90 12.43 9.18
N PRO A 351 2.31 11.23 9.28
CA PRO A 351 1.42 10.89 10.38
C PRO A 351 2.17 10.76 11.71
N ILE A 352 1.50 11.06 12.82
CA ILE A 352 1.93 10.71 14.19
C ILE A 352 1.39 9.29 14.48
N ILE A 353 2.13 8.53 15.28
CA ILE A 353 1.71 7.19 15.73
C ILE A 353 0.75 7.29 16.91
#